data_7b6c725ec47010f80ced628491891a61
#
_entry.id   7b6c725ec47010f80ced628491891a61
#
_cell.length_a   1.000
_cell.length_b   1.000
_cell.length_c   1.000
_cell.angle_alpha   90.00
_cell.angle_beta   90.00
_cell.angle_gamma   90.00
#
_symmetry.space_group_name_H-M   'P 1'
#
loop_
_entity.id
_entity.type
_entity.pdbx_description
1 polymer ?
#
loop_
_entity_poly.entity_id
_entity_poly.type
_entity_poly.pdbx_seq_one_letter_code
_entity_poly.pdbx_strand_id
1 'polypeptide(L)'
;PSSPHKFCWFNHEPEEYQALLAGHTVTGAAGFGIFSELEFDGGVRLCFNDGVNPRFIRKEEVRPKKYQLLLEFTDGSAIVFTVAMYGSISCHSGDYDNEYYRKSIESISPLTEEFDEGYFKELLASVKPAMSVKAFLATEQRMPGLGNGCLQDILFQAGIHPKRKVSSLSDCEKNVLWAQVKTVLQTMTEQGGRDTEKDLFGNPGGYQTLMSKNTWASGCPACGGEIVKENYLGGAVYYCPSCQKMEEEKR
;
A
#
# COMPACT_ATOMS: atom_id res chain seq x y z
N PRO A 1 -10.04 -20.75 -9.05
CA PRO A 1 -8.85 -20.73 -8.19
C PRO A 1 -8.15 -22.08 -8.26
N SER A 2 -6.83 -22.07 -8.29
CA SER A 2 -6.18 -23.34 -8.60
C SER A 2 -4.98 -23.69 -7.73
N SER A 3 -4.39 -22.76 -7.04
CA SER A 3 -3.21 -23.04 -6.23
C SER A 3 -3.45 -22.57 -4.80
N PRO A 4 -3.63 -23.51 -3.83
CA PRO A 4 -3.75 -23.14 -2.44
C PRO A 4 -2.54 -22.31 -2.01
N HIS A 5 -2.80 -21.20 -1.34
CA HIS A 5 -1.77 -20.39 -0.70
C HIS A 5 -2.17 -20.17 0.76
N LYS A 6 -1.29 -20.55 1.69
CA LYS A 6 -1.58 -20.57 3.13
C LYS A 6 -2.10 -19.23 3.67
N PHE A 7 -1.72 -18.12 3.05
CA PHE A 7 -2.06 -16.77 3.47
C PHE A 7 -2.82 -15.98 2.39
N CYS A 8 -3.59 -16.68 1.57
CA CYS A 8 -4.58 -16.08 0.68
C CYS A 8 -5.97 -16.42 1.21
N TRP A 9 -6.74 -15.37 1.53
CA TRP A 9 -8.10 -15.51 2.06
C TRP A 9 -9.12 -15.20 0.96
N PHE A 10 -10.10 -16.07 0.86
CA PHE A 10 -11.27 -15.91 0.01
C PHE A 10 -12.51 -15.82 0.90
N ASN A 11 -13.52 -15.06 0.49
CA ASN A 11 -14.79 -14.99 1.23
C ASN A 11 -15.82 -16.03 0.77
N HIS A 12 -15.54 -16.75 -0.31
CA HIS A 12 -16.37 -17.82 -0.87
C HIS A 12 -15.52 -19.03 -1.25
N GLU A 13 -16.19 -20.16 -1.44
CA GLU A 13 -15.55 -21.33 -2.03
C GLU A 13 -15.25 -21.12 -3.53
N PRO A 14 -14.29 -21.83 -4.10
CA PRO A 14 -13.85 -21.63 -5.49
C PRO A 14 -14.96 -21.68 -6.54
N GLU A 15 -15.92 -22.58 -6.36
CA GLU A 15 -17.03 -22.79 -7.28
C GLU A 15 -18.01 -21.60 -7.28
N GLU A 16 -18.16 -20.92 -6.15
CA GLU A 16 -19.02 -19.75 -6.00
C GLU A 16 -18.46 -18.55 -6.78
N TYR A 17 -17.10 -18.39 -6.83
CA TYR A 17 -16.50 -17.35 -7.68
C TYR A 17 -16.83 -17.53 -9.16
N GLN A 18 -16.86 -18.77 -9.63
CA GLN A 18 -17.30 -19.09 -10.99
C GLN A 18 -18.76 -18.67 -11.22
N ALA A 19 -19.64 -18.97 -10.28
CA ALA A 19 -21.06 -18.64 -10.39
C ALA A 19 -21.32 -17.13 -10.32
N LEU A 20 -20.54 -16.40 -9.50
CA LEU A 20 -20.70 -14.95 -9.31
C LEU A 20 -20.11 -14.12 -10.46
N LEU A 21 -19.08 -14.61 -11.15
CA LEU A 21 -18.30 -13.80 -12.10
C LEU A 21 -18.51 -14.21 -13.56
N ALA A 22 -18.86 -15.48 -13.84
CA ALA A 22 -18.99 -15.94 -15.22
C ALA A 22 -20.16 -15.27 -15.94
N GLY A 23 -19.91 -14.80 -17.17
CA GLY A 23 -20.92 -14.13 -18.00
C GLY A 23 -21.11 -12.65 -17.71
N HIS A 24 -20.48 -12.12 -16.66
CA HIS A 24 -20.50 -10.69 -16.36
C HIS A 24 -19.47 -9.90 -17.16
N THR A 25 -19.77 -8.63 -17.39
CA THR A 25 -18.90 -7.67 -18.08
C THR A 25 -18.25 -6.75 -17.06
N VAL A 26 -16.92 -6.53 -17.17
CA VAL A 26 -16.24 -5.50 -16.38
C VAL A 26 -16.71 -4.12 -16.82
N THR A 27 -17.24 -3.33 -15.89
CA THR A 27 -17.80 -2.00 -16.14
C THR A 27 -16.92 -0.88 -15.58
N GLY A 28 -16.05 -1.19 -14.62
CA GLY A 28 -15.19 -0.21 -13.97
C GLY A 28 -14.11 -0.82 -13.09
N ALA A 29 -13.31 0.05 -12.52
CA ALA A 29 -12.34 -0.29 -11.50
C ALA A 29 -12.18 0.89 -10.54
N ALA A 30 -11.94 0.60 -9.26
CA ALA A 30 -11.70 1.58 -8.22
C ALA A 30 -10.50 1.17 -7.35
N GLY A 31 -9.85 2.16 -6.71
CA GLY A 31 -8.82 1.94 -5.72
C GLY A 31 -9.04 2.83 -4.52
N PHE A 32 -8.97 2.25 -3.31
CA PHE A 32 -9.14 2.98 -2.05
C PHE A 32 -8.40 2.26 -0.92
N GLY A 33 -7.70 3.02 -0.11
CA GLY A 33 -6.90 2.47 0.98
C GLY A 33 -5.93 1.39 0.50
N ILE A 34 -6.07 0.18 1.02
CA ILE A 34 -5.27 -0.99 0.61
C ILE A 34 -5.95 -1.85 -0.44
N PHE A 35 -7.14 -1.49 -0.91
CA PHE A 35 -7.93 -2.30 -1.82
C PHE A 35 -7.95 -1.74 -3.24
N SER A 36 -8.01 -2.68 -4.18
CA SER A 36 -8.42 -2.45 -5.57
C SER A 36 -9.65 -3.30 -5.86
N GLU A 37 -10.54 -2.78 -6.68
CA GLU A 37 -11.83 -3.37 -6.99
C GLU A 37 -12.08 -3.35 -8.49
N LEU A 38 -12.55 -4.46 -9.03
CA LEU A 38 -13.13 -4.54 -10.37
C LEU A 38 -14.66 -4.58 -10.21
N GLU A 39 -15.31 -3.69 -10.91
CA GLU A 39 -16.77 -3.61 -10.96
C GLU A 39 -17.30 -4.36 -12.18
N PHE A 40 -18.37 -5.12 -11.96
CA PHE A 40 -19.07 -5.86 -13.01
C PHE A 40 -20.52 -5.41 -13.11
N ASP A 41 -21.12 -5.67 -14.26
CA ASP A 41 -22.57 -5.50 -14.41
C ASP A 41 -23.33 -6.34 -13.36
N GLY A 42 -24.58 -5.98 -13.11
CA GLY A 42 -25.36 -6.61 -12.04
C GLY A 42 -24.92 -6.26 -10.61
N GLY A 43 -23.97 -5.31 -10.44
CA GLY A 43 -23.52 -4.83 -9.13
C GLY A 43 -22.55 -5.78 -8.42
N VAL A 44 -21.99 -6.74 -9.14
CA VAL A 44 -20.97 -7.65 -8.61
C VAL A 44 -19.62 -6.93 -8.57
N ARG A 45 -18.85 -7.15 -7.51
CA ARG A 45 -17.53 -6.58 -7.28
C ARG A 45 -16.53 -7.64 -6.90
N LEU A 46 -15.37 -7.62 -7.54
CA LEU A 46 -14.20 -8.40 -7.16
C LEU A 46 -13.17 -7.47 -6.52
N CYS A 47 -12.99 -7.62 -5.23
CA CYS A 47 -12.12 -6.79 -4.42
C CYS A 47 -10.87 -7.60 -4.00
N PHE A 48 -9.70 -6.96 -4.02
CA PHE A 48 -8.44 -7.56 -3.57
C PHE A 48 -7.55 -6.50 -2.91
N ASN A 49 -6.76 -6.94 -1.93
CA ASN A 49 -5.89 -6.04 -1.17
C ASN A 49 -4.46 -5.95 -1.75
N ASP A 50 -3.66 -5.06 -1.16
CA ASP A 50 -2.28 -4.75 -1.55
C ASP A 50 -1.29 -5.92 -1.51
N GLY A 51 -1.66 -7.05 -0.92
CA GLY A 51 -0.86 -8.29 -0.95
C GLY A 51 -1.10 -9.16 -2.18
N VAL A 52 -2.07 -8.80 -3.02
CA VAL A 52 -2.42 -9.50 -4.26
C VAL A 52 -1.80 -8.79 -5.45
N ASN A 53 -1.17 -9.55 -6.34
CA ASN A 53 -0.53 -9.04 -7.54
C ASN A 53 -1.34 -9.45 -8.76
N PRO A 54 -2.18 -8.56 -9.32
CA PRO A 54 -2.87 -8.81 -10.57
C PRO A 54 -1.91 -8.62 -11.76
N ARG A 55 -2.09 -9.44 -12.78
CA ARG A 55 -1.36 -9.29 -14.04
C ARG A 55 -2.27 -9.58 -15.22
N PHE A 56 -2.27 -8.68 -16.20
CA PHE A 56 -2.94 -8.90 -17.47
C PHE A 56 -2.12 -9.83 -18.36
N ILE A 57 -2.78 -10.82 -18.96
CA ILE A 57 -2.21 -11.80 -19.86
C ILE A 57 -2.94 -11.68 -21.21
N ARG A 58 -2.19 -11.38 -22.26
CA ARG A 58 -2.75 -11.30 -23.60
C ARG A 58 -3.13 -12.69 -24.13
N LYS A 59 -3.97 -12.74 -25.14
CA LYS A 59 -4.46 -13.97 -25.74
C LYS A 59 -3.33 -14.94 -26.15
N GLU A 60 -2.25 -14.42 -26.69
CA GLU A 60 -1.11 -15.19 -27.20
C GLU A 60 -0.11 -15.58 -26.10
N GLU A 61 -0.24 -15.02 -24.91
CA GLU A 61 0.69 -15.30 -23.81
C GLU A 61 0.30 -16.57 -23.07
N VAL A 62 1.35 -17.30 -22.63
CA VAL A 62 1.16 -18.54 -21.87
C VAL A 62 0.63 -18.23 -20.48
N ARG A 63 -0.48 -18.88 -20.11
CA ARG A 63 -1.04 -18.79 -18.75
C ARG A 63 -0.08 -19.37 -17.73
N PRO A 64 0.16 -18.71 -16.59
CA PRO A 64 0.96 -19.28 -15.52
C PRO A 64 0.29 -20.54 -14.96
N LYS A 65 1.09 -21.51 -14.57
CA LYS A 65 0.59 -22.78 -14.00
C LYS A 65 0.08 -22.64 -12.56
N LYS A 66 0.54 -21.59 -11.85
CA LYS A 66 0.18 -21.34 -10.44
C LYS A 66 -0.40 -19.94 -10.30
N TYR A 67 -1.57 -19.87 -9.74
CA TYR A 67 -2.28 -18.63 -9.45
C TYR A 67 -3.32 -18.86 -8.36
N GLN A 68 -3.80 -17.82 -7.72
CA GLN A 68 -4.88 -17.89 -6.76
C GLN A 68 -6.25 -17.71 -7.43
N LEU A 69 -6.36 -16.76 -8.36
CA LEU A 69 -7.55 -16.56 -9.19
C LEU A 69 -7.14 -16.28 -10.64
N LEU A 70 -7.93 -16.77 -11.58
CA LEU A 70 -7.81 -16.48 -13.00
C LEU A 70 -9.18 -16.02 -13.53
N LEU A 71 -9.24 -14.84 -14.10
CA LEU A 71 -10.36 -14.33 -14.89
C LEU A 71 -10.00 -14.45 -16.36
N GLU A 72 -10.76 -15.22 -17.12
CA GLU A 72 -10.60 -15.31 -18.58
C GLU A 72 -11.72 -14.56 -19.27
N PHE A 73 -11.37 -13.76 -20.26
CA PHE A 73 -12.30 -12.94 -21.03
C PHE A 73 -12.62 -13.59 -22.38
N THR A 74 -13.74 -13.20 -22.95
CA THR A 74 -14.26 -13.78 -24.22
C THR A 74 -13.35 -13.50 -25.43
N ASP A 75 -12.51 -12.46 -25.36
CA ASP A 75 -11.51 -12.16 -26.38
C ASP A 75 -10.23 -13.05 -26.28
N GLY A 76 -10.16 -13.91 -25.27
CA GLY A 76 -9.05 -14.79 -24.98
C GLY A 76 -7.95 -14.16 -24.11
N SER A 77 -8.07 -12.92 -23.68
CA SER A 77 -7.20 -12.33 -22.66
C SER A 77 -7.57 -12.82 -21.26
N ALA A 78 -6.75 -12.50 -20.26
CA ALA A 78 -7.03 -12.88 -18.88
C ALA A 78 -6.40 -11.91 -17.88
N ILE A 79 -6.91 -11.90 -16.64
CA ILE A 79 -6.22 -11.36 -15.47
C ILE A 79 -5.91 -12.49 -14.51
N VAL A 80 -4.64 -12.60 -14.15
CA VAL A 80 -4.13 -13.56 -13.18
C VAL A 80 -3.82 -12.85 -11.87
N PHE A 81 -4.30 -13.39 -10.76
CA PHE A 81 -4.05 -12.89 -9.41
C PHE A 81 -3.15 -13.86 -8.66
N THR A 82 -2.03 -13.36 -8.15
CA THR A 82 -1.07 -14.12 -7.36
C THR A 82 -0.83 -13.45 -6.02
N VAL A 83 -0.53 -14.25 -4.99
CA VAL A 83 -0.20 -13.79 -3.64
C VAL A 83 1.19 -14.28 -3.28
N ALA A 84 2.07 -13.36 -2.86
CA ALA A 84 3.44 -13.70 -2.46
C ALA A 84 3.58 -13.97 -0.97
N MET A 85 2.94 -13.18 -0.12
CA MET A 85 3.01 -13.31 1.34
C MET A 85 1.62 -13.41 1.96
N TYR A 86 0.85 -12.36 1.93
CA TYR A 86 -0.51 -12.26 2.46
C TYR A 86 -1.39 -11.60 1.41
N GLY A 87 -2.62 -12.07 1.25
CA GLY A 87 -3.55 -11.44 0.35
C GLY A 87 -4.97 -11.90 0.59
N SER A 88 -5.93 -11.05 0.27
CA SER A 88 -7.34 -11.40 0.24
C SER A 88 -7.94 -11.08 -1.11
N ILE A 89 -8.75 -12.00 -1.60
CA ILE A 89 -9.55 -11.83 -2.81
C ILE A 89 -10.98 -12.14 -2.41
N SER A 90 -11.88 -11.19 -2.59
CA SER A 90 -13.30 -11.33 -2.22
C SER A 90 -14.20 -10.92 -3.37
N CYS A 91 -15.31 -11.61 -3.50
CA CYS A 91 -16.36 -11.29 -4.46
C CYS A 91 -17.65 -11.05 -3.71
N HIS A 92 -18.35 -9.94 -3.99
CA HIS A 92 -19.57 -9.60 -3.30
C HIS A 92 -20.52 -8.80 -4.19
N SER A 93 -21.78 -8.78 -3.82
CA SER A 93 -22.81 -7.93 -4.40
C SER A 93 -23.52 -7.21 -3.24
N GLY A 94 -23.56 -5.88 -3.28
CA GLY A 94 -24.04 -5.07 -2.17
C GLY A 94 -23.00 -4.87 -1.07
N ASP A 95 -23.47 -4.77 0.18
CA ASP A 95 -22.60 -4.49 1.34
C ASP A 95 -21.60 -5.62 1.59
N TYR A 96 -20.36 -5.24 1.84
CA TYR A 96 -19.29 -6.16 2.19
C TYR A 96 -18.86 -5.97 3.65
N ASP A 97 -19.18 -6.96 4.50
CA ASP A 97 -18.88 -6.92 5.92
C ASP A 97 -17.40 -7.32 6.18
N ASN A 98 -16.51 -6.36 5.98
CA ASN A 98 -15.10 -6.49 6.29
C ASN A 98 -14.60 -5.19 6.94
N GLU A 99 -14.03 -5.29 8.15
CA GLU A 99 -13.57 -4.13 8.92
C GLU A 99 -12.51 -3.30 8.16
N TYR A 100 -11.52 -3.97 7.54
CA TYR A 100 -10.47 -3.28 6.77
C TYR A 100 -11.02 -2.59 5.53
N TYR A 101 -11.99 -3.22 4.86
CA TYR A 101 -12.66 -2.67 3.69
C TYR A 101 -13.44 -1.40 4.07
N ARG A 102 -14.29 -1.48 5.12
CA ARG A 102 -15.02 -0.30 5.63
C ARG A 102 -14.06 0.81 6.03
N LYS A 103 -13.03 0.48 6.81
CA LYS A 103 -12.02 1.45 7.25
C LYS A 103 -11.31 2.12 6.09
N SER A 104 -11.01 1.38 5.01
CA SER A 104 -10.39 1.94 3.80
C SER A 104 -11.31 2.90 3.05
N ILE A 105 -12.63 2.71 3.11
CA ILE A 105 -13.61 3.61 2.48
C ILE A 105 -13.93 4.82 3.37
N GLU A 106 -14.11 4.61 4.67
CA GLU A 106 -14.61 5.62 5.60
C GLU A 106 -13.52 6.56 6.10
N SER A 107 -12.25 6.13 6.10
CA SER A 107 -11.15 6.97 6.58
C SER A 107 -10.78 8.05 5.57
N ILE A 108 -10.43 9.23 6.07
CA ILE A 108 -9.98 10.34 5.24
C ILE A 108 -8.65 9.97 4.56
N SER A 109 -8.65 10.03 3.23
CA SER A 109 -7.47 9.72 2.42
C SER A 109 -6.44 10.87 2.49
N PRO A 110 -5.14 10.56 2.65
CA PRO A 110 -4.08 11.57 2.56
C PRO A 110 -4.04 12.35 1.22
N LEU A 111 -4.71 11.83 0.19
CA LEU A 111 -4.77 12.47 -1.14
C LEU A 111 -5.91 13.49 -1.27
N THR A 112 -6.74 13.66 -0.25
CA THR A 112 -7.85 14.61 -0.27
C THR A 112 -7.56 15.86 0.56
N GLU A 113 -8.39 16.90 0.40
CA GLU A 113 -8.22 18.15 1.14
C GLU A 113 -8.66 18.03 2.60
N GLU A 114 -9.59 17.12 2.88
CA GLU A 114 -10.04 16.82 4.24
C GLU A 114 -8.93 16.26 5.13
N PHE A 115 -7.85 15.70 4.55
CA PHE A 115 -6.64 15.34 5.28
C PHE A 115 -5.79 16.58 5.55
N ASP A 116 -6.33 17.47 6.35
CA ASP A 116 -5.69 18.72 6.74
C ASP A 116 -4.74 18.53 7.96
N GLU A 117 -4.06 19.62 8.33
CA GLU A 117 -3.14 19.64 9.47
C GLU A 117 -3.86 19.35 10.80
N GLY A 118 -5.10 19.83 10.94
CA GLY A 118 -5.93 19.60 12.13
C GLY A 118 -6.23 18.12 12.32
N TYR A 119 -6.76 17.48 11.29
CA TYR A 119 -7.03 16.04 11.29
C TYR A 119 -5.76 15.21 11.57
N PHE A 120 -4.63 15.56 10.96
CA PHE A 120 -3.37 14.86 11.21
C PHE A 120 -2.91 14.99 12.68
N LYS A 121 -3.09 16.16 13.29
CA LYS A 121 -2.81 16.38 14.72
C LYS A 121 -3.74 15.57 15.62
N GLU A 122 -5.00 15.43 15.26
CA GLU A 122 -5.94 14.56 15.98
C GLU A 122 -5.51 13.09 15.91
N LEU A 123 -5.08 12.60 14.73
CA LEU A 123 -4.52 11.27 14.59
C LEU A 123 -3.27 11.06 15.48
N LEU A 124 -2.36 12.05 15.51
CA LEU A 124 -1.18 12.00 16.39
C LEU A 124 -1.54 11.98 17.87
N ALA A 125 -2.58 12.73 18.27
CA ALA A 125 -3.06 12.77 19.66
C ALA A 125 -3.79 11.49 20.07
N SER A 126 -4.36 10.74 19.14
CA SER A 126 -5.12 9.51 19.39
C SER A 126 -4.23 8.30 19.73
N VAL A 127 -2.94 8.37 19.47
CA VAL A 127 -2.03 7.24 19.67
C VAL A 127 -1.21 7.35 20.96
N LYS A 128 -0.66 6.21 21.42
CA LYS A 128 0.22 6.18 22.59
C LYS A 128 1.46 7.04 22.34
N PRO A 129 1.85 7.93 23.27
CA PRO A 129 3.02 8.80 23.12
C PRO A 129 4.32 8.08 22.80
N ALA A 130 4.49 6.86 23.30
CA ALA A 130 5.67 6.01 23.07
C ALA A 130 5.66 5.27 21.72
N MET A 131 4.60 5.43 20.91
CA MET A 131 4.53 4.82 19.58
C MET A 131 5.62 5.40 18.66
N SER A 132 6.31 4.55 17.89
CA SER A 132 7.26 5.05 16.90
C SER A 132 6.54 5.68 15.70
N VAL A 133 7.18 6.65 15.06
CA VAL A 133 6.61 7.33 13.88
C VAL A 133 6.36 6.33 12.75
N LYS A 134 7.22 5.32 12.57
CA LYS A 134 6.94 4.22 11.64
C LYS A 134 5.63 3.51 11.96
N ALA A 135 5.41 3.14 13.23
CA ALA A 135 4.17 2.46 13.63
C ALA A 135 2.94 3.36 13.43
N PHE A 136 3.06 4.64 13.75
CA PHE A 136 2.01 5.62 13.52
C PHE A 136 1.58 5.68 12.05
N LEU A 137 2.54 5.74 11.13
CA LEU A 137 2.26 5.86 9.70
C LEU A 137 1.69 4.57 9.09
N ALA A 138 2.22 3.39 9.45
CA ALA A 138 2.01 2.16 8.68
C ALA A 138 1.28 1.04 9.41
N THR A 139 0.71 1.28 10.60
CA THR A 139 -0.07 0.26 11.31
C THR A 139 -1.52 0.67 11.52
N GLU A 140 -2.40 -0.34 11.70
CA GLU A 140 -3.82 -0.16 11.99
C GLU A 140 -4.62 0.62 10.94
N GLN A 141 -4.06 0.79 9.73
CA GLN A 141 -4.71 1.52 8.63
C GLN A 141 -5.24 2.92 9.03
N ARG A 142 -4.50 3.65 9.88
CA ARG A 142 -4.85 5.04 10.26
C ARG A 142 -4.86 5.97 9.06
N MET A 143 -3.97 5.70 8.13
CA MET A 143 -3.90 6.32 6.81
C MET A 143 -3.98 5.19 5.78
N PRO A 144 -5.18 4.83 5.32
CA PRO A 144 -5.38 3.71 4.43
C PRO A 144 -4.55 3.83 3.16
N GLY A 145 -3.86 2.75 2.78
CA GLY A 145 -2.95 2.73 1.63
C GLY A 145 -1.53 3.18 1.93
N LEU A 146 -1.26 3.83 3.07
CA LEU A 146 0.10 4.19 3.47
C LEU A 146 0.78 2.98 4.12
N GLY A 147 1.57 2.26 3.33
CA GLY A 147 2.29 1.07 3.76
C GLY A 147 3.79 1.31 3.98
N ASN A 148 4.48 0.21 4.35
CA ASN A 148 5.93 0.24 4.63
C ASN A 148 6.77 0.76 3.45
N GLY A 149 6.30 0.61 2.23
CA GLY A 149 7.01 1.09 1.06
C GLY A 149 6.98 2.62 0.88
N CYS A 150 5.85 3.25 1.15
CA CYS A 150 5.70 4.71 1.00
C CYS A 150 6.35 5.49 2.15
N LEU A 151 6.26 4.97 3.39
CA LEU A 151 6.75 5.67 4.58
C LEU A 151 8.25 5.97 4.56
N GLN A 152 9.04 5.19 3.82
CA GLN A 152 10.51 5.35 3.78
C GLN A 152 10.88 6.74 3.26
N ASP A 153 10.33 7.10 2.10
CA ASP A 153 10.61 8.39 1.46
C ASP A 153 9.97 9.55 2.21
N ILE A 154 8.77 9.33 2.77
CA ILE A 154 8.10 10.31 3.63
C ILE A 154 8.98 10.68 4.83
N LEU A 155 9.47 9.68 5.55
CA LEU A 155 10.32 9.89 6.72
C LEU A 155 11.68 10.49 6.37
N PHE A 156 12.24 10.09 5.23
CA PHE A 156 13.50 10.65 4.75
C PHE A 156 13.34 12.15 4.40
N GLN A 157 12.31 12.50 3.65
CA GLN A 157 12.06 13.89 3.28
C GLN A 157 11.65 14.77 4.48
N ALA A 158 11.02 14.17 5.49
CA ALA A 158 10.74 14.85 6.75
C ALA A 158 11.96 14.96 7.68
N GLY A 159 13.08 14.30 7.39
CA GLY A 159 14.25 14.24 8.26
C GLY A 159 14.03 13.49 9.57
N ILE A 160 13.03 12.60 9.62
CA ILE A 160 12.60 11.93 10.85
C ILE A 160 13.05 10.47 10.85
N HIS A 161 13.76 10.07 11.91
CA HIS A 161 14.17 8.68 12.09
C HIS A 161 12.95 7.77 12.35
N PRO A 162 12.81 6.59 11.69
CA PRO A 162 11.61 5.74 11.79
C PRO A 162 11.29 5.25 13.20
N LYS A 163 12.27 5.16 14.09
CA LYS A 163 12.10 4.70 15.48
C LYS A 163 11.84 5.83 16.48
N ARG A 164 11.88 7.10 16.08
CA ARG A 164 11.52 8.22 16.99
C ARG A 164 10.11 8.04 17.51
N LYS A 165 9.90 8.43 18.76
CA LYS A 165 8.58 8.40 19.40
C LYS A 165 7.74 9.58 18.89
N VAL A 166 6.45 9.37 18.70
CA VAL A 166 5.51 10.44 18.33
C VAL A 166 5.59 11.62 19.32
N SER A 167 5.74 11.32 20.63
CA SER A 167 5.87 12.34 21.69
C SER A 167 7.16 13.17 21.60
N SER A 168 8.17 12.71 20.89
CA SER A 168 9.44 13.45 20.74
C SER A 168 9.41 14.46 19.59
N LEU A 169 8.38 14.44 18.76
CA LEU A 169 8.25 15.36 17.65
C LEU A 169 7.82 16.76 18.14
N SER A 170 8.59 17.77 17.76
CA SER A 170 8.17 19.17 17.87
C SER A 170 6.98 19.45 16.95
N ASP A 171 6.27 20.55 17.18
CA ASP A 171 5.13 20.92 16.33
C ASP A 171 5.59 21.26 14.91
N CYS A 172 6.79 21.81 14.74
CA CYS A 172 7.37 22.02 13.43
C CYS A 172 7.59 20.69 12.69
N GLU A 173 8.15 19.67 13.36
CA GLU A 173 8.37 18.35 12.76
C GLU A 173 7.05 17.63 12.44
N LYS A 174 6.02 17.80 13.26
CA LYS A 174 4.67 17.26 12.96
C LYS A 174 4.08 17.90 11.70
N ASN A 175 4.24 19.20 11.54
CA ASN A 175 3.76 19.92 10.35
C ASN A 175 4.54 19.49 9.10
N VAL A 176 5.87 19.37 9.21
CA VAL A 176 6.69 18.84 8.11
C VAL A 176 6.27 17.42 7.75
N LEU A 177 6.07 16.55 8.73
CA LEU A 177 5.63 15.17 8.50
C LEU A 177 4.28 15.11 7.76
N TRP A 178 3.30 15.89 8.21
CA TRP A 178 2.01 16.00 7.52
C TRP A 178 2.18 16.44 6.06
N ALA A 179 2.95 17.51 5.82
CA ALA A 179 3.20 18.02 4.47
C ALA A 179 3.87 16.95 3.59
N GLN A 180 4.86 16.20 4.14
CA GLN A 180 5.53 15.14 3.39
C GLN A 180 4.62 13.93 3.14
N VAL A 181 3.71 13.57 4.05
CA VAL A 181 2.70 12.54 3.79
C VAL A 181 1.88 12.91 2.55
N LYS A 182 1.36 14.13 2.48
CA LYS A 182 0.57 14.58 1.31
C LYS A 182 1.42 14.64 0.03
N THR A 183 2.54 15.34 0.07
CA THR A 183 3.37 15.60 -1.12
C THR A 183 3.93 14.32 -1.73
N VAL A 184 4.47 13.43 -0.91
CA VAL A 184 5.09 12.19 -1.40
C VAL A 184 4.04 11.25 -1.97
N LEU A 185 2.91 11.07 -1.29
CA LEU A 185 1.84 10.21 -1.79
C LEU A 185 1.20 10.77 -3.06
N GLN A 186 0.99 12.09 -3.13
CA GLN A 186 0.49 12.75 -4.33
C GLN A 186 1.44 12.52 -5.52
N THR A 187 2.74 12.76 -5.31
CA THR A 187 3.77 12.55 -6.36
C THR A 187 3.84 11.09 -6.81
N MET A 188 3.79 10.14 -5.86
CA MET A 188 3.74 8.70 -6.18
C MET A 188 2.53 8.36 -7.06
N THR A 189 1.37 8.92 -6.72
CA THR A 189 0.12 8.69 -7.47
C THR A 189 0.19 9.30 -8.87
N GLU A 190 0.61 10.55 -8.99
CA GLU A 190 0.72 11.26 -10.27
C GLU A 190 1.72 10.59 -11.23
N GLN A 191 2.75 9.95 -10.69
CA GLN A 191 3.75 9.23 -11.47
C GLN A 191 3.40 7.74 -11.70
N GLY A 192 2.18 7.33 -11.38
CA GLY A 192 1.71 5.96 -11.64
C GLY A 192 2.32 4.90 -10.73
N GLY A 193 2.71 5.28 -9.52
CA GLY A 193 3.27 4.37 -8.53
C GLY A 193 4.79 4.41 -8.42
N ARG A 194 5.34 3.60 -7.54
CA ARG A 194 6.78 3.51 -7.23
C ARG A 194 7.50 2.58 -8.23
N ASP A 195 8.76 2.87 -8.52
CA ASP A 195 9.65 2.06 -9.37
C ASP A 195 9.90 0.64 -8.83
N THR A 196 9.55 0.41 -7.56
CA THR A 196 9.67 -0.91 -6.89
C THR A 196 8.45 -1.81 -7.07
N GLU A 197 7.39 -1.31 -7.68
CA GLU A 197 6.12 -1.99 -7.94
C GLU A 197 5.79 -1.97 -9.43
N LYS A 198 4.84 -2.79 -9.83
CA LYS A 198 4.42 -2.93 -11.22
C LYS A 198 2.92 -2.77 -11.35
N ASP A 199 2.51 -2.15 -12.45
CA ASP A 199 1.12 -2.07 -12.86
C ASP A 199 0.58 -3.43 -13.36
N LEU A 200 -0.69 -3.44 -13.73
CA LEU A 200 -1.38 -4.61 -14.30
C LEU A 200 -0.68 -5.19 -15.54
N PHE A 201 0.04 -4.36 -16.31
CA PHE A 201 0.74 -4.74 -17.55
C PHE A 201 2.21 -5.09 -17.33
N GLY A 202 2.71 -4.98 -16.09
CA GLY A 202 4.07 -5.30 -15.70
C GLY A 202 5.07 -4.14 -15.83
N ASN A 203 4.59 -2.91 -16.12
CA ASN A 203 5.44 -1.73 -16.15
C ASN A 203 5.71 -1.24 -14.72
N PRO A 204 6.94 -0.82 -14.39
CA PRO A 204 7.22 -0.19 -13.11
C PRO A 204 6.57 1.18 -13.01
N GLY A 205 6.25 1.62 -11.81
CA GLY A 205 5.83 3.00 -11.56
C GLY A 205 6.93 4.00 -11.90
N GLY A 206 6.55 5.24 -12.18
CA GLY A 206 7.47 6.31 -12.59
C GLY A 206 8.18 6.99 -11.42
N TYR A 207 7.62 6.91 -10.19
CA TYR A 207 8.23 7.51 -9.01
C TYR A 207 9.52 6.78 -8.64
N GLN A 208 10.64 7.49 -8.69
CA GLN A 208 11.95 6.95 -8.30
C GLN A 208 12.10 7.02 -6.78
N THR A 209 12.11 5.85 -6.14
CA THR A 209 12.22 5.77 -4.68
C THR A 209 13.59 6.23 -4.19
N LEU A 210 13.60 7.01 -3.11
CA LEU A 210 14.81 7.52 -2.47
C LEU A 210 15.39 6.50 -1.48
N MET A 211 14.52 5.87 -0.69
CA MET A 211 14.86 4.93 0.38
C MET A 211 14.20 3.57 0.15
N SER A 212 14.85 2.70 -0.61
CA SER A 212 14.29 1.42 -1.01
C SER A 212 15.34 0.31 -1.13
N LYS A 213 14.88 -0.90 -1.42
CA LYS A 213 15.76 -2.03 -1.77
C LYS A 213 16.63 -1.77 -3.00
N ASN A 214 16.23 -0.85 -3.88
CA ASN A 214 16.94 -0.53 -5.11
C ASN A 214 18.02 0.55 -4.90
N THR A 215 17.86 1.41 -3.90
CA THR A 215 18.66 2.64 -3.74
C THR A 215 19.60 2.64 -2.53
N TRP A 216 19.31 1.84 -1.50
CA TRP A 216 20.08 1.88 -0.24
C TRP A 216 21.58 1.67 -0.39
N ALA A 217 22.03 0.86 -1.36
CA ALA A 217 23.44 0.59 -1.59
C ALA A 217 24.17 1.75 -2.29
N SER A 218 23.44 2.72 -2.86
CA SER A 218 24.01 3.87 -3.57
C SER A 218 24.38 5.04 -2.65
N GLY A 219 24.07 4.93 -1.37
CA GLY A 219 24.28 5.99 -0.38
C GLY A 219 23.13 7.01 -0.35
N CYS A 220 23.20 7.88 0.65
CA CYS A 220 22.16 8.88 0.89
C CYS A 220 22.13 9.94 -0.22
N PRO A 221 20.98 10.19 -0.88
CA PRO A 221 20.91 11.16 -1.95
C PRO A 221 21.09 12.61 -1.48
N ALA A 222 20.94 12.90 -0.18
CA ALA A 222 21.11 14.24 0.36
C ALA A 222 22.54 14.53 0.86
N CYS A 223 23.21 13.56 1.52
CA CYS A 223 24.52 13.81 2.13
C CYS A 223 25.63 12.86 1.67
N GLY A 224 25.34 11.89 0.81
CA GLY A 224 26.28 10.88 0.33
C GLY A 224 26.67 9.82 1.36
N GLY A 225 26.20 9.92 2.61
CA GLY A 225 26.51 8.98 3.69
C GLY A 225 25.84 7.62 3.49
N GLU A 226 26.24 6.65 4.32
CA GLU A 226 25.68 5.30 4.29
C GLU A 226 24.19 5.29 4.70
N ILE A 227 23.39 4.49 4.00
CA ILE A 227 22.00 4.20 4.36
C ILE A 227 21.97 2.91 5.18
N VAL A 228 21.39 2.97 6.36
CA VAL A 228 21.15 1.81 7.20
C VAL A 228 19.91 1.07 6.70
N LYS A 229 20.05 -0.25 6.56
CA LYS A 229 18.94 -1.18 6.30
C LYS A 229 18.81 -2.12 7.49
N GLU A 230 17.65 -2.15 8.11
CA GLU A 230 17.34 -3.08 9.20
C GLU A 230 15.91 -3.56 9.16
N ASN A 231 15.61 -4.62 9.92
CA ASN A 231 14.23 -5.07 10.12
C ASN A 231 13.63 -4.41 11.36
N TYR A 232 12.48 -3.78 11.19
CA TYR A 232 11.77 -3.15 12.30
C TYR A 232 10.25 -3.24 12.09
N LEU A 233 9.52 -3.73 13.08
CA LEU A 233 8.07 -3.92 13.05
C LEU A 233 7.57 -4.66 11.79
N GLY A 234 8.14 -5.83 11.54
CA GLY A 234 7.68 -6.74 10.48
C GLY A 234 8.07 -6.37 9.05
N GLY A 235 8.92 -5.35 8.85
CA GLY A 235 9.38 -4.97 7.52
C GLY A 235 10.76 -4.33 7.53
N ALA A 236 11.42 -4.29 6.37
CA ALA A 236 12.67 -3.55 6.22
C ALA A 236 12.43 -2.05 6.33
N VAL A 237 13.31 -1.35 7.03
CA VAL A 237 13.41 0.11 7.03
C VAL A 237 14.76 0.54 6.49
N TYR A 238 14.73 1.64 5.76
CA TYR A 238 15.92 2.29 5.19
C TYR A 238 15.95 3.72 5.70
N TYR A 239 17.08 4.16 6.22
CA TYR A 239 17.25 5.54 6.68
C TYR A 239 18.71 5.97 6.66
N CYS A 240 18.94 7.27 6.55
CA CYS A 240 20.25 7.87 6.70
C CYS A 240 20.43 8.37 8.14
N PRO A 241 21.37 7.81 8.95
CA PRO A 241 21.55 8.22 10.34
C PRO A 241 22.06 9.66 10.49
N SER A 242 22.66 10.23 9.44
CA SER A 242 23.10 11.62 9.43
C SER A 242 21.96 12.61 9.19
N CYS A 243 21.03 12.27 8.27
CA CYS A 243 19.90 13.13 7.91
C CYS A 243 18.68 12.90 8.81
N GLN A 244 18.50 11.68 9.32
CA GLN A 244 17.35 11.26 10.14
C GLN A 244 17.86 10.84 11.53
N LYS A 245 18.22 11.82 12.35
CA LYS A 245 18.80 11.56 13.67
C LYS A 245 17.76 11.02 14.66
N MET A 246 18.18 10.07 15.48
CA MET A 246 17.51 9.81 16.75
C MET A 246 17.75 11.03 17.66
N GLU A 247 16.73 11.45 18.42
CA GLU A 247 16.98 12.43 19.48
C GLU A 247 17.98 11.87 20.48
N GLU A 248 18.93 12.72 20.90
CA GLU A 248 19.69 12.46 22.10
C GLU A 248 18.70 12.48 23.29
N GLU A 249 18.62 11.39 24.05
CA GLU A 249 17.91 11.42 25.32
C GLU A 249 18.49 12.55 26.15
N LYS A 250 17.68 13.60 26.39
CA LYS A 250 18.06 14.62 27.39
C LYS A 250 18.26 13.90 28.71
N ARG A 251 19.53 13.70 29.08
CA ARG A 251 19.93 13.20 30.38
C ARG A 251 19.51 14.15 31.49
#